data_8bc4cf6a58302f7d33522baedf25194c
#
_entry.id   8bc4cf6a58302f7d33522baedf25194c
#
_cell.length_a   1.000
_cell.length_b   1.000
_cell.length_c   1.000
_cell.angle_alpha   90.00
_cell.angle_beta   90.00
_cell.angle_gamma   90.00
#
_symmetry.space_group_name_H-M   'P 1'
#
loop_
_entity.id
_entity.type
_entity.pdbx_description
1 polymer ?
#
loop_
_entity_poly.entity_id
_entity_poly.type
_entity_poly.pdbx_seq_one_letter_code
_entity_poly.pdbx_strand_id
1 'polypeptide(L)'
;ANVRQLIHDVLIPGGIDGILTPNDLVALLLEGELLSAGLTIPGDIALVGFDNEPFSACAQIPITTIDQNNGSIAEYAIRMLLDIIQDQNSCHVARKISVQPELVIRKTS
;
A
#
# COMPACT_ATOMS: atom_id res chain seq x y z
N ALA A 1 15.44 14.46 1.38
CA ALA A 1 14.86 15.18 0.25
C ALA A 1 13.41 15.55 0.55
N ASN A 2 13.03 16.77 0.26
CA ASN A 2 11.66 17.24 0.43
C ASN A 2 10.80 16.66 -0.73
N VAL A 3 9.60 16.16 -0.44
CA VAL A 3 8.67 15.61 -1.45
C VAL A 3 8.38 16.62 -2.56
N ARG A 4 8.22 17.89 -2.22
CA ARG A 4 8.05 18.98 -3.21
C ARG A 4 9.21 19.07 -4.19
N GLN A 5 10.42 18.95 -3.68
CA GLN A 5 11.61 18.98 -4.51
C GLN A 5 11.66 17.77 -5.44
N LEU A 6 11.31 16.58 -4.94
CA LEU A 6 11.18 15.37 -5.76
C LEU A 6 10.18 15.57 -6.92
N ILE A 7 9.02 16.17 -6.63
CA ILE A 7 7.99 16.43 -7.65
C ILE A 7 8.54 17.35 -8.73
N HIS A 8 9.14 18.47 -8.35
CA HIS A 8 9.61 19.46 -9.33
C HIS A 8 10.88 19.06 -10.09
N ASP A 9 11.78 18.35 -9.44
CA ASP A 9 13.10 18.04 -10.01
C ASP A 9 13.14 16.70 -10.73
N VAL A 10 12.25 15.77 -10.38
CA VAL A 10 12.27 14.39 -10.89
C VAL A 10 10.96 14.01 -11.57
N LEU A 11 9.83 14.17 -10.90
CA LEU A 11 8.56 13.64 -11.42
C LEU A 11 8.07 14.41 -12.64
N ILE A 12 8.01 15.73 -12.55
CA ILE A 12 7.53 16.57 -13.66
C ILE A 12 8.50 16.52 -14.86
N PRO A 13 9.82 16.77 -14.71
CA PRO A 13 10.73 16.71 -15.84
C PRO A 13 10.93 15.31 -16.42
N GLY A 14 10.76 14.26 -15.58
CA GLY A 14 10.96 12.86 -15.97
C GLY A 14 9.82 12.26 -16.78
N GLY A 15 8.70 12.96 -16.95
CA GLY A 15 7.53 12.43 -17.66
C GLY A 15 6.92 11.21 -16.97
N ILE A 16 7.00 11.15 -15.64
CA ILE A 16 6.45 10.06 -14.84
C ILE A 16 4.94 10.27 -14.74
N ASP A 17 4.18 9.25 -15.11
CA ASP A 17 2.72 9.24 -15.14
C ASP A 17 2.06 8.30 -14.11
N GLY A 18 2.86 7.57 -13.34
CA GLY A 18 2.36 6.69 -12.28
C GLY A 18 3.35 6.50 -11.14
N ILE A 19 2.84 6.42 -9.93
CA ILE A 19 3.62 6.23 -8.70
C ILE A 19 2.99 5.13 -7.87
N LEU A 20 3.81 4.15 -7.47
CA LEU A 20 3.50 3.18 -6.44
C LEU A 20 4.23 3.58 -5.15
N THR A 21 3.51 3.69 -4.06
CA THR A 21 4.06 4.04 -2.76
C THR A 21 4.16 2.82 -1.84
N PRO A 22 5.04 2.87 -0.83
CA PRO A 22 5.21 1.74 0.08
C PRO A 22 3.99 1.49 1.00
N ASN A 23 3.15 2.49 1.22
CA ASN A 23 1.92 2.38 2.00
C ASN A 23 0.96 3.53 1.69
N ASP A 24 -0.29 3.42 2.20
CA ASP A 24 -1.34 4.41 1.98
C ASP A 24 -1.07 5.76 2.66
N LEU A 25 -0.31 5.79 3.75
CA LEU A 25 0.04 7.05 4.40
C LEU A 25 0.95 7.90 3.51
N VAL A 26 1.95 7.28 2.91
CA VAL A 26 2.83 7.97 1.95
C VAL A 26 2.04 8.39 0.71
N ALA A 27 1.11 7.56 0.24
CA ALA A 27 0.21 7.92 -0.85
C ALA A 27 -0.63 9.16 -0.52
N LEU A 28 -1.23 9.21 0.67
CA LEU A 28 -2.04 10.34 1.12
C LEU A 28 -1.23 11.65 1.20
N LEU A 29 -0.02 11.59 1.75
CA LEU A 29 0.86 12.76 1.83
C LEU A 29 1.29 13.22 0.44
N LEU A 30 1.61 12.28 -0.44
CA LEU A 30 2.00 12.59 -1.81
C LEU A 30 0.83 13.16 -2.63
N GLU A 31 -0.39 12.65 -2.45
CA GLU A 31 -1.61 13.21 -3.04
C GLU A 31 -1.73 14.70 -2.75
N GLY A 32 -1.61 15.08 -1.47
CA GLY A 32 -1.69 16.49 -1.06
C GLY A 32 -0.62 17.35 -1.72
N GLU A 33 0.60 16.88 -1.82
CA GLU A 33 1.71 17.63 -2.45
C GLU A 33 1.56 17.70 -3.98
N LEU A 34 1.10 16.63 -4.64
CA LEU A 34 0.83 16.63 -6.09
C LEU A 34 -0.28 17.61 -6.45
N LEU A 35 -1.38 17.58 -5.71
CA LEU A 35 -2.50 18.52 -5.91
C LEU A 35 -2.07 19.96 -5.63
N SER A 36 -1.26 20.20 -4.61
CA SER A 36 -0.71 21.53 -4.31
C SER A 36 0.23 22.04 -5.39
N ALA A 37 0.90 21.15 -6.12
CA ALA A 37 1.74 21.48 -7.27
C ALA A 37 0.92 21.74 -8.55
N GLY A 38 -0.40 21.61 -8.51
CA GLY A 38 -1.29 21.83 -9.65
C GLY A 38 -1.45 20.63 -10.58
N LEU A 39 -0.97 19.45 -10.17
CA LEU A 39 -1.14 18.22 -10.94
C LEU A 39 -2.51 17.59 -10.67
N THR A 40 -3.07 16.96 -11.69
CA THR A 40 -4.32 16.19 -11.57
C THR A 40 -4.05 14.73 -11.34
N ILE A 41 -4.84 14.10 -10.47
CA ILE A 41 -4.77 12.68 -10.17
C ILE A 41 -6.12 12.06 -10.54
N PRO A 42 -6.18 11.05 -11.42
CA PRO A 42 -5.08 10.34 -12.09
C PRO A 42 -4.64 10.96 -13.42
N GLY A 43 -5.20 12.10 -13.82
CA GLY A 43 -5.04 12.66 -15.17
C GLY A 43 -3.58 12.88 -15.58
N ASP A 44 -2.80 13.59 -14.76
CA ASP A 44 -1.38 13.82 -14.99
C ASP A 44 -0.53 12.69 -14.41
N ILE A 45 -0.92 12.17 -13.26
CA ILE A 45 -0.17 11.15 -12.54
C ILE A 45 -1.10 10.22 -11.77
N ALA A 46 -0.99 8.92 -12.02
CA ALA A 46 -1.71 7.90 -11.26
C ALA A 46 -0.97 7.59 -9.95
N LEU A 47 -1.71 7.29 -8.90
CA LEU A 47 -1.16 7.02 -7.57
C LEU A 47 -1.75 5.73 -7.00
N VAL A 48 -0.88 4.84 -6.53
CA VAL A 48 -1.26 3.58 -5.91
C VAL A 48 -0.58 3.46 -4.56
N GLY A 49 -1.38 3.20 -3.54
CA GLY A 49 -0.92 2.91 -2.18
C GLY A 49 -0.72 1.43 -1.91
N PHE A 50 -0.58 1.08 -0.64
CA PHE A 50 -0.42 -0.28 -0.15
C PHE A 50 -0.96 -0.37 1.28
N ASP A 51 -1.58 -1.47 1.67
CA ASP A 51 -2.16 -1.85 2.96
C ASP A 51 -3.68 -1.75 3.07
N ASN A 52 -4.36 -1.01 2.21
CA ASN A 52 -5.81 -0.76 2.30
C ASN A 52 -6.24 -0.22 3.68
N GLU A 53 -5.53 0.77 4.16
CA GLU A 53 -5.90 1.46 5.40
C GLU A 53 -7.27 2.16 5.26
N PRO A 54 -8.10 2.19 6.30
CA PRO A 54 -9.44 2.78 6.22
C PRO A 54 -9.48 4.21 5.68
N PHE A 55 -8.48 5.03 6.00
CA PHE A 55 -8.41 6.41 5.53
C PHE A 55 -8.17 6.52 4.02
N SER A 56 -7.62 5.48 3.37
CA SER A 56 -7.38 5.51 1.93
C SER A 56 -8.66 5.64 1.11
N ALA A 57 -9.76 5.08 1.62
CA ALA A 57 -11.10 5.23 1.02
C ALA A 57 -11.72 6.61 1.25
N CYS A 58 -11.27 7.35 2.26
CA CYS A 58 -11.78 8.65 2.69
C CYS A 58 -10.87 9.82 2.31
N ALA A 59 -9.78 9.56 1.59
CA ALA A 59 -8.90 10.61 1.07
C ALA A 59 -9.66 11.56 0.14
N GLN A 60 -9.10 12.74 -0.12
CA GLN A 60 -9.71 13.72 -1.02
C GLN A 60 -10.00 13.10 -2.40
N ILE A 61 -9.05 12.34 -2.93
CA ILE A 61 -9.25 11.44 -4.05
C ILE A 61 -9.04 10.03 -3.49
N PRO A 62 -10.09 9.18 -3.38
CA PRO A 62 -9.95 7.85 -2.81
C PRO A 62 -8.83 7.05 -3.49
N ILE A 63 -7.93 6.53 -2.66
CA ILE A 63 -6.66 5.96 -3.12
C ILE A 63 -6.83 4.50 -3.54
N THR A 64 -6.44 4.18 -4.76
CA THR A 64 -6.22 2.82 -5.23
C THR A 64 -5.09 2.21 -4.41
N THR A 65 -5.28 1.00 -3.89
CA THR A 65 -4.34 0.38 -2.96
C THR A 65 -4.31 -1.14 -3.12
N ILE A 66 -3.37 -1.78 -2.45
CA ILE A 66 -3.26 -3.24 -2.39
C ILE A 66 -3.66 -3.68 -1.00
N ASP A 67 -4.69 -4.54 -0.93
CA ASP A 67 -5.11 -5.21 0.30
C ASP A 67 -4.31 -6.50 0.47
N GLN A 68 -3.53 -6.59 1.52
CA GLN A 68 -2.74 -7.78 1.85
C GLN A 68 -3.58 -8.90 2.47
N ASN A 69 -4.86 -8.64 2.75
CA ASN A 69 -5.73 -9.56 3.47
C ASN A 69 -5.20 -9.86 4.89
N ASN A 70 -4.96 -8.79 5.63
CA ASN A 70 -4.36 -8.85 6.97
C ASN A 70 -5.15 -9.75 7.95
N GLY A 71 -6.47 -9.85 7.79
CA GLY A 71 -7.30 -10.77 8.58
C GLY A 71 -6.90 -12.23 8.38
N SER A 72 -6.73 -12.66 7.14
CA SER A 72 -6.28 -14.02 6.82
C SER A 72 -4.84 -14.26 7.26
N ILE A 73 -3.96 -13.29 7.09
CA ILE A 73 -2.56 -13.37 7.56
C ILE A 73 -2.53 -13.57 9.07
N ALA A 74 -3.30 -12.78 9.82
CA ALA A 74 -3.38 -12.89 11.27
C ALA A 74 -3.93 -14.24 11.72
N GLU A 75 -4.98 -14.73 11.07
CA GLU A 75 -5.58 -16.04 11.37
C GLU A 75 -4.59 -17.19 11.17
N TYR A 76 -3.91 -17.23 10.03
CA TYR A 76 -2.90 -18.26 9.76
C TYR A 76 -1.71 -18.15 10.72
N ALA A 77 -1.24 -16.94 11.01
CA ALA A 77 -0.15 -16.73 11.95
C ALA A 77 -0.48 -17.25 13.35
N ILE A 78 -1.68 -16.96 13.84
CA ILE A 78 -2.14 -17.44 15.16
C ILE A 78 -2.27 -18.97 15.16
N ARG A 79 -2.87 -19.56 14.13
CA ARG A 79 -2.99 -21.03 14.03
C ARG A 79 -1.63 -21.71 14.01
N MET A 80 -0.69 -21.19 13.22
CA MET A 80 0.67 -21.73 13.16
C MET A 80 1.37 -21.62 14.50
N LEU A 81 1.22 -20.51 15.22
CA LEU A 81 1.80 -20.31 16.54
C LEU A 81 1.20 -21.27 17.56
N LEU A 82 -0.13 -21.43 17.58
CA LEU A 82 -0.80 -22.37 18.47
C LEU A 82 -0.37 -23.82 18.21
N ASP A 83 -0.23 -24.22 16.96
CA ASP A 83 0.28 -25.54 16.60
C ASP A 83 1.69 -25.78 17.16
N ILE A 84 2.56 -24.79 17.08
CA ILE A 84 3.92 -24.86 17.64
C ILE A 84 3.89 -24.98 19.16
N ILE A 85 3.03 -24.20 19.84
CA ILE A 85 2.92 -24.22 21.31
C ILE A 85 2.35 -25.56 21.80
N GLN A 86 1.39 -26.15 21.10
CA GLN A 86 0.70 -27.39 21.48
C GLN A 86 1.50 -28.64 21.12
N ASP A 87 2.41 -28.57 20.17
CA ASP A 87 3.25 -29.69 19.75
C ASP A 87 4.41 -29.88 20.74
N GLN A 88 4.24 -30.85 21.66
CA GLN A 88 5.25 -31.19 22.66
C GLN A 88 6.35 -32.10 22.12
N ASN A 89 6.21 -32.66 20.93
CA ASN A 89 7.13 -33.63 20.35
C ASN A 89 8.16 -33.02 19.39
N SER A 90 8.22 -31.74 19.31
CA SER A 90 9.31 -30.86 18.87
C SER A 90 10.09 -31.17 17.59
N CYS A 91 9.50 -31.74 16.56
CA CYS A 91 10.05 -31.60 15.21
C CYS A 91 9.27 -30.52 14.48
N HIS A 92 9.58 -29.27 14.76
CA HIS A 92 8.96 -28.15 14.04
C HIS A 92 9.53 -28.07 12.63
N VAL A 93 8.76 -28.53 11.66
CA VAL A 93 9.04 -28.29 10.26
C VAL A 93 8.66 -26.83 9.95
N ALA A 94 9.58 -26.08 9.36
CA ALA A 94 9.30 -24.73 8.90
C ALA A 94 8.14 -24.78 7.88
N ARG A 95 7.07 -24.03 8.17
CA ARG A 95 5.91 -23.91 7.29
C ARG A 95 5.85 -22.51 6.68
N LYS A 96 5.47 -22.43 5.42
CA LYS A 96 5.24 -21.18 4.71
C LYS A 96 3.84 -21.21 4.11
N ILE A 97 3.02 -20.22 4.48
CA ILE A 97 1.71 -19.99 3.88
C ILE A 97 1.77 -18.65 3.16
N SER A 98 1.35 -18.63 1.90
CA SER A 98 1.23 -17.41 1.13
C SER A 98 -0.24 -17.02 1.01
N VAL A 99 -0.55 -15.77 1.34
CA VAL A 99 -1.90 -15.21 1.21
C VAL A 99 -1.91 -14.29 -0.01
N GLN A 100 -2.89 -14.46 -0.89
CA GLN A 100 -3.02 -13.68 -2.11
C GLN A 100 -3.47 -12.26 -1.78
N PRO A 101 -2.71 -11.22 -2.16
CA PRO A 101 -3.18 -9.84 -2.05
C PRO A 101 -4.18 -9.51 -3.16
N GLU A 102 -4.97 -8.46 -2.95
CA GLU A 102 -5.95 -7.96 -3.91
C GLU A 102 -5.71 -6.49 -4.24
N LEU A 103 -5.89 -6.13 -5.50
CA LEU A 103 -5.88 -4.73 -5.93
C LEU A 103 -7.26 -4.11 -5.71
N VAL A 104 -7.32 -3.07 -4.91
CA VAL A 104 -8.53 -2.29 -4.64
C VAL A 104 -8.50 -1.02 -5.47
N ILE A 105 -9.19 -1.04 -6.61
CA ILE A 105 -9.22 0.10 -7.54
C ILE A 105 -10.17 1.17 -7.01
N ARG A 106 -9.67 2.41 -6.90
CA ARG A 106 -10.46 3.59 -6.52
C ARG A 106 -10.26 4.72 -7.55
N LYS A 107 -10.08 5.96 -7.11
CA LYS A 107 -10.10 7.14 -7.97
C LYS A 107 -8.71 7.67 -8.38
N THR A 108 -7.64 7.20 -7.75
CA THR A 108 -6.28 7.68 -8.05
C THR A 108 -5.58 6.93 -9.18
N SER A 109 -6.25 5.96 -9.75
CA SER A 109 -5.69 5.21 -10.89
C SER A 109 -6.65 5.11 -12.04
#